data_59722cce53c4594e7f1938f166beb153
#
_entry.id   59722cce53c4594e7f1938f166beb153
#
_cell.length_a   1.000
_cell.length_b   1.000
_cell.length_c   1.000
_cell.angle_alpha   90.00
_cell.angle_beta   90.00
_cell.angle_gamma   90.00
#
_symmetry.space_group_name_H-M   'P 1'
#
loop_
_entity.id
_entity.type
_entity.pdbx_description
1 polymer ?
#
loop_
_entity_poly.entity_id
_entity_poly.type
_entity_poly.pdbx_seq_one_letter_code
_entity_poly.pdbx_strand_id
1 'polypeptide(L)'
;DVPLLVEARVDDPWDLIVLDESHHARRKSPGAAQEGPPNLLLKLMQRLKERTDGLLLLTATPMQVHPVEVWDLLSLLAMPPAWSRQGFLEFFRKSGSGNPSHEDFEFLAALFRAAEAAFGEVSIESAVRRAPERSLLKAKRILRSLRDAAATPRRQLSAEERRSAVAIMRAHTPVAGLVSRHTRGLLREYHRRGLLSTPIATREVVDEFLDMAPAEAA
;
A
#
# COMPACT_ATOMS: atom_id res chain seq x y z
N ASP A 1 7.81 31.52 -1.80
CA ASP A 1 6.37 31.84 -1.71
C ASP A 1 5.54 30.69 -1.12
N VAL A 2 6.18 29.68 -0.56
CA VAL A 2 5.52 28.58 0.20
C VAL A 2 4.74 29.10 1.42
N PRO A 3 5.20 30.11 2.18
CA PRO A 3 4.41 30.71 3.26
C PRO A 3 3.05 31.21 2.81
N LEU A 4 2.97 31.90 1.68
CA LEU A 4 1.72 32.48 1.15
C LEU A 4 0.64 31.42 0.84
N LEU A 5 1.02 30.25 0.30
CA LEU A 5 0.08 29.15 0.05
C LEU A 5 -0.50 28.56 1.34
N VAL A 6 0.27 28.57 2.43
CA VAL A 6 -0.14 28.01 3.71
C VAL A 6 -0.86 29.04 4.57
N GLU A 7 -0.50 30.32 4.47
CA GLU A 7 -1.03 31.42 5.30
C GLU A 7 -2.26 32.08 4.72
N ALA A 8 -2.39 32.11 3.37
CA ALA A 8 -3.46 32.84 2.67
C ALA A 8 -4.87 32.27 2.88
N ARG A 9 -5.02 31.08 3.47
CA ARG A 9 -6.32 30.42 3.71
C ARG A 9 -6.40 29.81 5.11
N VAL A 10 -6.19 30.63 6.13
CA VAL A 10 -6.30 30.16 7.52
C VAL A 10 -7.74 29.76 7.85
N ASP A 11 -8.71 30.48 7.31
CA ASP A 11 -10.14 30.32 7.61
C ASP A 11 -10.95 29.67 6.47
N ASP A 12 -10.33 29.36 5.32
CA ASP A 12 -11.00 28.80 4.15
C ASP A 12 -10.12 27.69 3.54
N PRO A 13 -10.39 26.39 3.84
CA PRO A 13 -9.60 25.28 3.33
C PRO A 13 -9.76 25.14 1.80
N TRP A 14 -8.81 24.48 1.16
CA TRP A 14 -8.91 24.09 -0.24
C TRP A 14 -9.90 22.92 -0.37
N ASP A 15 -10.83 22.97 -1.33
CA ASP A 15 -11.72 21.84 -1.61
C ASP A 15 -10.92 20.60 -2.04
N LEU A 16 -9.91 20.80 -2.89
CA LEU A 16 -9.08 19.72 -3.41
C LEU A 16 -7.67 20.22 -3.72
N ILE A 17 -6.69 19.46 -3.27
CA ILE A 17 -5.30 19.58 -3.70
C ILE A 17 -4.92 18.35 -4.52
N VAL A 18 -4.40 18.57 -5.72
CA VAL A 18 -3.84 17.50 -6.57
C VAL A 18 -2.33 17.66 -6.64
N LEU A 19 -1.61 16.62 -6.25
CA LEU A 19 -0.16 16.54 -6.40
C LEU A 19 0.19 15.52 -7.48
N ASP A 20 0.57 16.03 -8.66
CA ASP A 20 1.10 15.18 -9.72
C ASP A 20 2.58 14.85 -9.46
N GLU A 21 3.03 13.72 -9.99
CA GLU A 21 4.36 13.14 -9.73
C GLU A 21 4.70 13.10 -8.24
N SER A 22 3.73 12.69 -7.44
CA SER A 22 3.78 12.73 -5.97
C SER A 22 4.97 11.96 -5.37
N HIS A 23 5.60 11.05 -6.12
CA HIS A 23 6.83 10.34 -5.70
C HIS A 23 8.01 11.29 -5.43
N HIS A 24 7.94 12.54 -5.87
CA HIS A 24 8.91 13.57 -5.50
C HIS A 24 8.74 14.08 -4.06
N ALA A 25 7.57 13.89 -3.43
CA ALA A 25 7.34 14.19 -2.02
C ALA A 25 7.87 13.05 -1.15
N ARG A 26 9.16 13.04 -0.86
CA ARG A 26 9.86 11.94 -0.18
C ARG A 26 10.92 12.43 0.81
N ARG A 27 11.39 11.53 1.65
CA ARG A 27 12.57 11.76 2.49
C ARG A 27 13.86 11.57 1.70
N LYS A 28 14.94 12.16 2.19
CA LYS A 28 16.29 11.92 1.68
C LYS A 28 16.76 10.54 2.16
N SER A 29 17.50 9.82 1.31
CA SER A 29 18.10 8.51 1.62
C SER A 29 17.10 7.52 2.26
N PRO A 30 15.98 7.17 1.58
CA PRO A 30 15.00 6.25 2.13
C PRO A 30 15.63 4.87 2.37
N GLY A 31 15.37 4.27 3.54
CA GLY A 31 15.89 2.93 3.90
C GLY A 31 17.35 2.87 4.33
N ALA A 32 18.07 3.99 4.39
CA ALA A 32 19.40 4.04 4.99
C ALA A 32 19.35 3.86 6.51
N ALA A 33 20.45 3.41 7.13
CA ALA A 33 20.55 3.26 8.59
C ALA A 33 20.22 4.58 9.34
N GLN A 34 20.58 5.71 8.74
CA GLN A 34 20.15 7.04 9.14
C GLN A 34 19.34 7.64 7.98
N GLU A 35 18.02 7.48 8.04
CA GLU A 35 17.13 8.10 7.06
C GLU A 35 17.18 9.62 7.18
N GLY A 36 17.29 10.27 6.03
CA GLY A 36 17.28 11.74 5.98
C GLY A 36 15.91 12.34 6.25
N PRO A 37 15.84 13.65 6.53
CA PRO A 37 14.59 14.35 6.76
C PRO A 37 13.71 14.36 5.50
N PRO A 38 12.39 14.60 5.66
CA PRO A 38 11.51 14.93 4.54
C PRO A 38 12.07 16.09 3.72
N ASN A 39 11.95 16.00 2.40
CA ASN A 39 12.29 17.11 1.51
C ASN A 39 11.26 18.25 1.62
N LEU A 40 11.54 19.37 0.96
CA LEU A 40 10.67 20.56 1.04
C LEU A 40 9.24 20.28 0.57
N LEU A 41 9.09 19.48 -0.50
CA LEU A 41 7.77 19.15 -1.04
C LEU A 41 6.97 18.28 -0.04
N LEU A 42 7.58 17.26 0.56
CA LEU A 42 6.89 16.43 1.56
C LEU A 42 6.50 17.26 2.80
N LYS A 43 7.39 18.16 3.26
CA LYS A 43 7.08 19.09 4.36
C LYS A 43 5.92 20.05 4.01
N LEU A 44 5.91 20.57 2.79
CA LEU A 44 4.81 21.40 2.30
C LEU A 44 3.50 20.62 2.32
N MET A 45 3.48 19.41 1.76
CA MET A 45 2.27 18.58 1.70
C MET A 45 1.78 18.17 3.10
N GLN A 46 2.69 17.92 4.06
CA GLN A 46 2.33 17.67 5.46
C GLN A 46 1.61 18.85 6.12
N ARG A 47 1.89 20.08 5.71
CA ARG A 47 1.18 21.28 6.18
C ARG A 47 -0.13 21.52 5.43
N LEU A 48 -0.13 21.28 4.12
CA LEU A 48 -1.31 21.50 3.27
C LEU A 48 -2.43 20.49 3.52
N LYS A 49 -2.11 19.24 3.88
CA LYS A 49 -3.13 18.23 4.16
C LYS A 49 -4.09 18.62 5.29
N GLU A 50 -3.65 19.46 6.22
CA GLU A 50 -4.48 19.99 7.32
C GLU A 50 -5.37 21.16 6.86
N ARG A 51 -5.26 21.57 5.59
CA ARG A 51 -5.92 22.74 5.00
C ARG A 51 -6.61 22.41 3.69
N THR A 52 -7.03 21.18 3.51
CA THR A 52 -7.79 20.74 2.35
C THR A 52 -8.82 19.72 2.75
N ASP A 53 -9.98 19.77 2.12
CA ASP A 53 -11.02 18.76 2.29
C ASP A 53 -10.70 17.48 1.53
N GLY A 54 -9.96 17.60 0.41
CA GLY A 54 -9.56 16.47 -0.41
C GLY A 54 -8.10 16.55 -0.85
N LEU A 55 -7.40 15.39 -0.87
CA LEU A 55 -6.05 15.27 -1.37
C LEU A 55 -5.94 14.12 -2.36
N LEU A 56 -5.51 14.41 -3.59
CA LEU A 56 -5.25 13.42 -4.64
C LEU A 56 -3.77 13.39 -4.98
N LEU A 57 -3.16 12.22 -4.82
CA LEU A 57 -1.76 11.99 -5.15
C LEU A 57 -1.68 11.13 -6.42
N LEU A 58 -1.05 11.66 -7.47
CA LEU A 58 -0.86 10.97 -8.74
C LEU A 58 0.62 10.58 -8.89
N THR A 59 0.89 9.33 -9.25
CA THR A 59 2.25 8.87 -9.56
C THR A 59 2.24 7.56 -10.32
N ALA A 60 3.17 7.40 -11.25
CA ALA A 60 3.45 6.14 -11.92
C ALA A 60 4.33 5.21 -11.08
N THR A 61 5.15 5.76 -10.18
CA THR A 61 6.20 5.06 -9.42
C THR A 61 6.17 5.41 -7.94
N PRO A 62 5.19 4.93 -7.15
CA PRO A 62 5.03 5.31 -5.75
C PRO A 62 6.18 4.83 -4.85
N MET A 63 6.95 3.84 -5.31
CA MET A 63 8.12 3.30 -4.63
C MET A 63 9.25 3.14 -5.65
N GLN A 64 10.36 3.81 -5.41
CA GLN A 64 11.55 3.72 -6.26
C GLN A 64 12.65 2.87 -5.61
N VAL A 65 12.86 3.04 -4.30
CA VAL A 65 13.97 2.43 -3.57
C VAL A 65 13.50 1.63 -2.36
N HIS A 66 12.60 2.17 -1.53
CA HIS A 66 12.25 1.56 -0.25
C HIS A 66 10.75 1.74 0.09
N PRO A 67 10.11 0.75 0.77
CA PRO A 67 8.69 0.84 1.17
C PRO A 67 8.32 2.07 2.01
N VAL A 68 9.28 2.70 2.67
CA VAL A 68 9.04 3.95 3.43
C VAL A 68 8.55 5.09 2.54
N GLU A 69 8.90 5.09 1.24
CA GLU A 69 8.42 6.10 0.29
C GLU A 69 6.90 5.98 0.10
N VAL A 70 6.39 4.76 0.04
CA VAL A 70 4.93 4.50 -0.02
C VAL A 70 4.27 4.98 1.27
N TRP A 71 4.88 4.70 2.43
CA TRP A 71 4.36 5.17 3.71
C TRP A 71 4.35 6.71 3.79
N ASP A 72 5.39 7.39 3.31
CA ASP A 72 5.45 8.86 3.28
C ASP A 72 4.25 9.44 2.51
N LEU A 73 3.92 8.88 1.33
CA LEU A 73 2.76 9.31 0.56
C LEU A 73 1.43 8.96 1.26
N LEU A 74 1.28 7.75 1.77
CA LEU A 74 0.08 7.33 2.48
C LEU A 74 -0.14 8.13 3.76
N SER A 75 0.93 8.59 4.43
CA SER A 75 0.85 9.42 5.64
C SER A 75 0.26 10.83 5.39
N LEU A 76 0.23 11.26 4.13
CA LEU A 76 -0.48 12.47 3.70
C LEU A 76 -1.99 12.26 3.62
N LEU A 77 -2.43 11.02 3.46
CA LEU A 77 -3.82 10.61 3.39
C LEU A 77 -4.32 10.19 4.78
N ALA A 78 -5.60 9.86 4.90
CA ALA A 78 -6.22 9.46 6.17
C ALA A 78 -5.80 8.06 6.61
N MET A 79 -4.56 7.90 7.06
CA MET A 79 -4.03 6.65 7.60
C MET A 79 -4.59 6.36 8.99
N PRO A 80 -5.01 5.11 9.29
CA PRO A 80 -5.41 4.74 10.63
C PRO A 80 -4.25 4.90 11.63
N PRO A 81 -4.47 5.47 12.83
CA PRO A 81 -3.38 5.77 13.79
C PRO A 81 -2.52 4.55 14.17
N ALA A 82 -3.12 3.35 14.21
CA ALA A 82 -2.41 2.11 14.50
C ALA A 82 -1.35 1.76 13.42
N TRP A 83 -1.52 2.25 12.20
CA TRP A 83 -0.57 2.08 11.09
C TRP A 83 0.51 3.16 11.13
N SER A 84 1.29 3.21 12.22
CA SER A 84 2.49 4.04 12.28
C SER A 84 3.50 3.63 11.20
N ARG A 85 4.51 4.47 10.95
CA ARG A 85 5.59 4.15 10.01
C ARG A 85 6.25 2.81 10.32
N GLN A 86 6.62 2.59 11.58
CA GLN A 86 7.22 1.34 12.01
C GLN A 86 6.23 0.18 11.83
N GLY A 87 4.97 0.35 12.25
CA GLY A 87 3.93 -0.65 12.08
C GLY A 87 3.72 -1.05 10.62
N PHE A 88 3.74 -0.09 9.70
CA PHE A 88 3.62 -0.33 8.26
C PHE A 88 4.79 -1.18 7.73
N LEU A 89 6.03 -0.80 8.02
CA LEU A 89 7.21 -1.53 7.56
C LEU A 89 7.27 -2.94 8.16
N GLU A 90 7.01 -3.06 9.48
CA GLU A 90 6.95 -4.33 10.18
C GLU A 90 5.84 -5.25 9.65
N PHE A 91 4.67 -4.70 9.30
CA PHE A 91 3.59 -5.49 8.73
C PHE A 91 4.03 -6.19 7.44
N PHE A 92 4.64 -5.47 6.50
CA PHE A 92 5.07 -6.08 5.25
C PHE A 92 6.24 -7.05 5.44
N ARG A 93 7.17 -6.74 6.32
CA ARG A 93 8.27 -7.65 6.68
C ARG A 93 7.75 -8.95 7.29
N LYS A 94 6.91 -8.88 8.32
CA LYS A 94 6.37 -10.03 9.04
C LYS A 94 5.40 -10.84 8.19
N SER A 95 4.54 -10.20 7.42
CA SER A 95 3.59 -10.87 6.52
C SER A 95 4.26 -11.51 5.30
N GLY A 96 5.48 -11.12 4.96
CA GLY A 96 6.31 -11.73 3.93
C GLY A 96 6.87 -13.10 4.34
N SER A 97 6.96 -13.39 5.63
CA SER A 97 7.32 -14.70 6.16
C SER A 97 6.23 -15.72 5.81
N GLY A 98 6.62 -16.88 5.27
CA GLY A 98 5.67 -17.95 4.96
C GLY A 98 5.00 -18.56 6.20
N ASN A 99 5.60 -18.37 7.39
CA ASN A 99 5.08 -18.84 8.66
C ASN A 99 5.45 -17.86 9.79
N PRO A 100 4.68 -16.79 10.00
CA PRO A 100 4.97 -15.82 11.05
C PRO A 100 4.87 -16.46 12.43
N SER A 101 5.70 -16.00 13.38
CA SER A 101 5.62 -16.41 14.79
C SER A 101 4.22 -16.11 15.35
N HIS A 102 3.93 -16.62 16.52
CA HIS A 102 2.64 -16.34 17.15
C HIS A 102 2.48 -14.87 17.49
N GLU A 103 3.52 -14.23 18.01
CA GLU A 103 3.55 -12.80 18.31
C GLU A 103 3.41 -11.96 17.04
N ASP A 104 4.12 -12.30 15.97
CA ASP A 104 3.99 -11.63 14.68
C ASP A 104 2.57 -11.75 14.11
N PHE A 105 1.94 -12.91 14.26
CA PHE A 105 0.58 -13.13 13.81
C PHE A 105 -0.44 -12.25 14.57
N GLU A 106 -0.28 -12.11 15.89
CA GLU A 106 -1.12 -11.22 16.71
C GLU A 106 -0.92 -9.74 16.32
N PHE A 107 0.32 -9.33 16.06
CA PHE A 107 0.63 -7.99 15.56
C PHE A 107 -0.06 -7.74 14.20
N LEU A 108 0.05 -8.67 13.25
CA LEU A 108 -0.61 -8.56 11.94
C LEU A 108 -2.14 -8.47 12.08
N ALA A 109 -2.72 -9.29 12.98
CA ALA A 109 -4.17 -9.29 13.21
C ALA A 109 -4.65 -7.98 13.87
N ALA A 110 -3.85 -7.36 14.74
CA ALA A 110 -4.18 -6.07 15.32
C ALA A 110 -4.24 -4.97 14.26
N LEU A 111 -3.26 -4.92 13.35
CA LEU A 111 -3.25 -3.96 12.25
C LEU A 111 -4.35 -4.24 11.22
N PHE A 112 -4.71 -5.50 10.99
CA PHE A 112 -5.83 -5.88 10.15
C PHE A 112 -7.16 -5.33 10.71
N ARG A 113 -7.42 -5.50 12.01
CA ARG A 113 -8.62 -4.92 12.65
C ARG A 113 -8.67 -3.40 12.56
N ALA A 114 -7.53 -2.74 12.70
CA ALA A 114 -7.44 -1.29 12.52
C ALA A 114 -7.74 -0.86 11.07
N ALA A 115 -7.34 -1.66 10.07
CA ALA A 115 -7.67 -1.42 8.68
C ALA A 115 -9.17 -1.64 8.40
N GLU A 116 -9.78 -2.71 8.96
CA GLU A 116 -11.23 -2.93 8.83
C GLU A 116 -12.05 -1.79 9.47
N ALA A 117 -11.62 -1.28 10.62
CA ALA A 117 -12.28 -0.16 11.28
C ALA A 117 -12.25 1.12 10.45
N ALA A 118 -11.20 1.35 9.65
CA ALA A 118 -11.04 2.55 8.84
C ALA A 118 -11.62 2.43 7.43
N PHE A 119 -11.52 1.25 6.81
CA PHE A 119 -11.86 1.04 5.38
C PHE A 119 -13.04 0.10 5.17
N GLY A 120 -13.68 -0.35 6.24
CA GLY A 120 -14.78 -1.31 6.18
C GLY A 120 -14.30 -2.77 6.26
N GLU A 121 -15.24 -3.65 6.55
CA GLU A 121 -14.97 -5.07 6.74
C GLU A 121 -14.64 -5.79 5.43
N VAL A 122 -13.73 -6.75 5.52
CA VAL A 122 -13.45 -7.67 4.40
C VAL A 122 -14.69 -8.48 4.07
N SER A 123 -15.11 -8.45 2.81
CA SER A 123 -16.23 -9.27 2.35
C SER A 123 -15.91 -10.77 2.41
N ILE A 124 -16.93 -11.56 2.68
CA ILE A 124 -16.79 -13.02 2.73
C ILE A 124 -16.31 -13.58 1.39
N GLU A 125 -16.77 -13.02 0.26
CA GLU A 125 -16.38 -13.44 -1.09
C GLU A 125 -14.86 -13.20 -1.31
N SER A 126 -14.34 -12.08 -0.81
CA SER A 126 -12.91 -11.79 -0.88
C SER A 126 -12.09 -12.76 -0.03
N ALA A 127 -12.57 -13.13 1.15
CA ALA A 127 -11.93 -14.10 2.03
C ALA A 127 -11.98 -15.52 1.46
N VAL A 128 -13.10 -15.94 0.86
CA VAL A 128 -13.26 -17.26 0.22
C VAL A 128 -12.21 -17.48 -0.87
N ARG A 129 -11.92 -16.48 -1.69
CA ARG A 129 -10.88 -16.59 -2.73
C ARG A 129 -9.49 -16.91 -2.18
N ARG A 130 -9.25 -16.66 -0.89
CA ARG A 130 -7.96 -16.87 -0.19
C ARG A 130 -8.01 -17.99 0.84
N ALA A 131 -9.19 -18.50 1.14
CA ALA A 131 -9.37 -19.61 2.09
C ALA A 131 -8.93 -20.93 1.45
N PRO A 132 -8.49 -21.92 2.29
CA PRO A 132 -8.21 -23.27 1.82
C PRO A 132 -9.42 -23.86 1.09
N GLU A 133 -9.17 -24.51 -0.05
CA GLU A 133 -10.20 -25.13 -0.90
C GLU A 133 -11.34 -24.17 -1.29
N ARG A 134 -11.13 -22.85 -1.16
CA ARG A 134 -12.16 -21.82 -1.35
C ARG A 134 -13.43 -22.08 -0.52
N SER A 135 -13.26 -22.67 0.65
CA SER A 135 -14.34 -23.06 1.55
C SER A 135 -14.95 -21.86 2.26
N LEU A 136 -16.26 -21.69 2.14
CA LEU A 136 -17.02 -20.65 2.84
C LEU A 136 -16.91 -20.78 4.36
N LEU A 137 -16.96 -22.01 4.88
CA LEU A 137 -16.87 -22.26 6.32
C LEU A 137 -15.48 -21.91 6.87
N LYS A 138 -14.41 -22.30 6.15
CA LYS A 138 -13.03 -21.96 6.52
C LYS A 138 -12.81 -20.44 6.45
N ALA A 139 -13.31 -19.77 5.41
CA ALA A 139 -13.24 -18.31 5.30
C ALA A 139 -13.94 -17.58 6.46
N LYS A 140 -15.16 -17.97 6.80
CA LYS A 140 -15.91 -17.41 7.95
C LYS A 140 -15.17 -17.63 9.26
N ARG A 141 -14.63 -18.83 9.48
CA ARG A 141 -13.84 -19.15 10.68
C ARG A 141 -12.59 -18.29 10.78
N ILE A 142 -11.84 -18.12 9.69
CA ILE A 142 -10.63 -17.30 9.64
C ILE A 142 -10.99 -15.84 9.96
N LEU A 143 -11.97 -15.23 9.27
CA LEU A 143 -12.38 -13.86 9.51
C LEU A 143 -12.83 -13.63 10.94
N ARG A 144 -13.67 -14.54 11.50
CA ARG A 144 -14.09 -14.47 12.90
C ARG A 144 -12.89 -14.49 13.84
N SER A 145 -11.91 -15.38 13.59
CA SER A 145 -10.70 -15.48 14.41
C SER A 145 -9.82 -14.22 14.32
N LEU A 146 -9.72 -13.59 13.15
CA LEU A 146 -8.95 -12.35 12.96
C LEU A 146 -9.60 -11.14 13.65
N ARG A 147 -10.93 -11.08 13.65
CA ARG A 147 -11.72 -10.00 14.26
C ARG A 147 -11.81 -10.12 15.78
N ASP A 148 -11.67 -11.32 16.32
CA ASP A 148 -11.76 -11.53 17.77
C ASP A 148 -10.65 -10.75 18.50
N ALA A 149 -11.00 -10.08 19.61
CA ALA A 149 -10.02 -9.38 20.43
C ALA A 149 -9.08 -10.34 21.16
N ALA A 150 -9.60 -11.52 21.56
CA ALA A 150 -8.81 -12.56 22.22
C ALA A 150 -7.90 -13.32 21.23
N ALA A 151 -6.70 -13.68 21.67
CA ALA A 151 -5.75 -14.45 20.87
C ALA A 151 -6.14 -15.94 20.69
N THR A 152 -6.97 -16.48 21.59
CA THR A 152 -7.32 -17.92 21.61
C THR A 152 -7.88 -18.44 20.29
N PRO A 153 -8.85 -17.77 19.61
CA PRO A 153 -9.37 -18.27 18.33
C PRO A 153 -8.28 -18.36 17.26
N ARG A 154 -7.32 -17.43 17.24
CA ARG A 154 -6.22 -17.41 16.27
C ARG A 154 -5.21 -18.53 16.53
N ARG A 155 -5.00 -18.92 17.78
CA ARG A 155 -4.14 -20.06 18.15
C ARG A 155 -4.69 -21.39 17.66
N GLN A 156 -6.00 -21.51 17.48
CA GLN A 156 -6.69 -22.70 17.02
C GLN A 156 -6.70 -22.86 15.49
N LEU A 157 -6.21 -21.87 14.75
CA LEU A 157 -6.09 -21.97 13.28
C LEU A 157 -4.99 -22.97 12.91
N SER A 158 -5.28 -23.85 11.97
CA SER A 158 -4.29 -24.74 11.37
C SER A 158 -3.22 -23.95 10.61
N ALA A 159 -2.09 -24.58 10.29
CA ALA A 159 -1.02 -23.94 9.53
C ALA A 159 -1.51 -23.42 8.16
N GLU A 160 -2.40 -24.15 7.50
CA GLU A 160 -2.99 -23.75 6.23
C GLU A 160 -3.94 -22.55 6.39
N GLU A 161 -4.81 -22.57 7.40
CA GLU A 161 -5.69 -21.46 7.74
C GLU A 161 -4.90 -20.21 8.13
N ARG A 162 -3.78 -20.37 8.85
CA ARG A 162 -2.88 -19.24 9.18
C ARG A 162 -2.26 -18.62 7.93
N ARG A 163 -1.79 -19.42 6.96
CA ARG A 163 -1.29 -18.88 5.67
C ARG A 163 -2.38 -18.12 4.93
N SER A 164 -3.60 -18.67 4.91
CA SER A 164 -4.75 -18.00 4.28
C SER A 164 -5.14 -16.72 5.02
N ALA A 165 -5.08 -16.72 6.35
CA ALA A 165 -5.30 -15.53 7.17
C ALA A 165 -4.28 -14.42 6.84
N VAL A 166 -2.99 -14.76 6.72
CA VAL A 166 -1.95 -13.80 6.28
C VAL A 166 -2.27 -13.25 4.88
N ALA A 167 -2.70 -14.08 3.95
CA ALA A 167 -3.08 -13.63 2.60
C ALA A 167 -4.30 -12.69 2.62
N ILE A 168 -5.27 -12.93 3.52
CA ILE A 168 -6.42 -12.04 3.73
C ILE A 168 -5.94 -10.70 4.32
N MET A 169 -5.14 -10.72 5.37
CA MET A 169 -4.60 -9.51 6.00
C MET A 169 -3.77 -8.67 5.03
N ARG A 170 -2.91 -9.30 4.21
CA ARG A 170 -2.12 -8.60 3.17
C ARG A 170 -2.97 -7.95 2.09
N ALA A 171 -4.12 -8.51 1.79
CA ALA A 171 -5.03 -7.95 0.79
C ALA A 171 -5.92 -6.83 1.33
N HIS A 172 -5.91 -6.61 2.65
CA HIS A 172 -6.72 -5.59 3.31
C HIS A 172 -5.84 -4.70 4.19
N THR A 173 -5.11 -3.82 3.54
CA THR A 173 -4.16 -2.88 4.14
C THR A 173 -4.53 -1.45 3.72
N PRO A 174 -3.99 -0.41 4.35
CA PRO A 174 -4.16 0.97 3.87
C PRO A 174 -3.77 1.17 2.41
N VAL A 175 -2.78 0.43 1.90
CA VAL A 175 -2.44 0.44 0.47
C VAL A 175 -3.64 0.00 -0.37
N ALA A 176 -4.33 -1.06 0.03
CA ALA A 176 -5.50 -1.54 -0.71
C ALA A 176 -6.71 -0.59 -0.60
N GLY A 177 -6.83 0.14 0.52
CA GLY A 177 -7.93 1.08 0.75
C GLY A 177 -7.73 2.45 0.10
N LEU A 178 -6.47 2.93 0.06
CA LEU A 178 -6.14 4.31 -0.36
C LEU A 178 -5.52 4.40 -1.76
N VAL A 179 -5.03 3.27 -2.33
CA VAL A 179 -4.33 3.28 -3.62
C VAL A 179 -5.16 2.60 -4.70
N SER A 180 -5.52 3.34 -5.73
CA SER A 180 -6.06 2.79 -6.98
C SER A 180 -4.93 2.56 -7.98
N ARG A 181 -4.79 1.33 -8.47
CA ARG A 181 -3.74 0.95 -9.41
C ARG A 181 -4.27 0.07 -10.53
N HIS A 182 -4.05 0.51 -11.77
CA HIS A 182 -4.34 -0.26 -12.95
C HIS A 182 -3.08 -1.00 -13.41
N THR A 183 -2.98 -2.28 -13.09
CA THR A 183 -1.89 -3.12 -13.58
C THR A 183 -2.15 -3.56 -15.03
N ARG A 184 -1.09 -3.86 -15.80
CA ARG A 184 -1.25 -4.42 -17.15
C ARG A 184 -2.11 -5.68 -17.18
N GLY A 185 -2.03 -6.52 -16.15
CA GLY A 185 -2.88 -7.71 -16.00
C GLY A 185 -4.36 -7.35 -15.88
N LEU A 186 -4.69 -6.35 -15.04
CA LEU A 186 -6.05 -5.85 -14.88
C LEU A 186 -6.57 -5.20 -16.17
N LEU A 187 -5.75 -4.41 -16.86
CA LEU A 187 -6.13 -3.77 -18.11
C LEU A 187 -6.37 -4.81 -19.24
N ARG A 188 -5.56 -5.88 -19.31
CA ARG A 188 -5.81 -7.01 -20.22
C ARG A 188 -7.12 -7.73 -19.90
N GLU A 189 -7.46 -7.86 -18.61
CA GLU A 189 -8.74 -8.42 -18.20
C GLU A 189 -9.91 -7.50 -18.60
N TYR A 190 -9.77 -6.20 -18.44
CA TYR A 190 -10.77 -5.23 -18.91
C TYR A 190 -10.97 -5.30 -20.42
N HIS A 191 -9.89 -5.43 -21.21
CA HIS A 191 -9.99 -5.65 -22.65
C HIS A 191 -10.72 -6.95 -22.97
N ARG A 192 -10.38 -8.09 -22.32
CA ARG A 192 -11.07 -9.36 -22.51
C ARG A 192 -12.57 -9.30 -22.20
N ARG A 193 -12.97 -8.46 -21.24
CA ARG A 193 -14.38 -8.24 -20.88
C ARG A 193 -15.08 -7.19 -21.74
N GLY A 194 -14.43 -6.63 -22.73
CA GLY A 194 -14.99 -5.58 -23.59
C GLY A 194 -15.13 -4.21 -22.92
N LEU A 195 -14.49 -4.00 -21.76
CA LEU A 195 -14.49 -2.73 -21.04
C LEU A 195 -13.46 -1.75 -21.60
N LEU A 196 -12.51 -2.24 -22.39
CA LEU A 196 -11.54 -1.45 -23.14
C LEU A 196 -11.61 -1.88 -24.60
N SER A 197 -11.72 -0.89 -25.49
CA SER A 197 -11.79 -1.12 -26.95
C SER A 197 -10.43 -1.47 -27.56
N THR A 198 -9.34 -0.98 -26.96
CA THR A 198 -7.98 -1.16 -27.47
C THR A 198 -7.22 -2.21 -26.68
N PRO A 199 -6.52 -3.16 -27.34
CA PRO A 199 -5.68 -4.13 -26.65
C PRO A 199 -4.48 -3.45 -25.99
N ILE A 200 -4.04 -3.99 -24.84
CA ILE A 200 -2.85 -3.50 -24.15
C ILE A 200 -1.61 -4.03 -24.85
N ALA A 201 -0.78 -3.12 -25.33
CA ALA A 201 0.47 -3.44 -26.00
C ALA A 201 1.36 -4.39 -25.17
N THR A 202 1.91 -5.40 -25.84
CA THR A 202 2.98 -6.23 -25.30
C THR A 202 4.31 -5.52 -25.49
N ARG A 203 5.15 -5.54 -24.45
CA ARG A 203 6.53 -5.08 -24.56
C ARG A 203 7.39 -6.29 -24.93
N GLU A 204 8.03 -6.22 -26.07
CA GLU A 204 9.12 -7.11 -26.45
C GLU A 204 10.44 -6.39 -26.19
N VAL A 205 11.34 -7.03 -25.48
CA VAL A 205 12.69 -6.51 -25.25
C VAL A 205 13.57 -7.16 -26.30
N VAL A 206 14.14 -6.33 -27.17
CA VAL A 206 15.15 -6.75 -28.13
C VAL A 206 16.48 -6.17 -27.67
N ASP A 207 17.42 -7.06 -27.34
CA ASP A 207 18.77 -6.66 -26.98
C ASP A 207 19.56 -6.40 -28.27
N GLU A 208 19.99 -5.17 -28.48
CA GLU A 208 20.81 -4.76 -29.60
C GLU A 208 22.24 -4.51 -29.09
N PHE A 209 23.16 -5.35 -29.53
CA PHE A 209 24.57 -5.21 -29.16
C PHE A 209 25.25 -4.30 -30.17
N LEU A 210 25.80 -3.21 -29.70
CA LEU A 210 26.61 -2.30 -30.51
C LEU A 210 28.09 -2.62 -30.28
N ASP A 211 28.81 -2.95 -31.36
CA ASP A 211 30.27 -3.06 -31.31
C ASP A 211 30.86 -1.64 -31.25
N MET A 212 31.40 -1.30 -30.08
CA MET A 212 32.11 -0.03 -29.93
C MET A 212 33.49 -0.12 -30.62
N ALA A 213 33.85 0.96 -31.34
CA ALA A 213 35.21 1.10 -31.84
C ALA A 213 36.22 1.19 -30.67
N PRO A 214 37.47 0.70 -30.81
CA PRO A 214 38.44 0.71 -29.71
C PRO A 214 38.68 2.08 -29.06
N ALA A 215 38.47 3.16 -29.80
CA ALA A 215 38.56 4.55 -29.28
C ALA A 215 37.36 4.99 -28.44
N GLU A 216 36.26 4.26 -28.46
CA GLU A 216 35.03 4.57 -27.69
C GLU A 216 34.90 3.70 -26.44
N ALA A 217 35.73 2.68 -26.29
CA ALA A 217 35.77 1.75 -25.18
C ALA A 217 36.77 2.12 -24.06
N ALA A 218 37.46 3.29 -24.15
CA ALA A 218 38.49 3.73 -23.24
C ALA A 218 37.92 4.78 -22.20
#